data_7356c69987c87af67f6e8d891d393828
#
_entry.id   7356c69987c87af67f6e8d891d393828
#
_cell.length_a   1.000
_cell.length_b   1.000
_cell.length_c   1.000
_cell.angle_alpha   90.00
_cell.angle_beta   90.00
_cell.angle_gamma   90.00
#
_symmetry.space_group_name_H-M   'P 1'
#
loop_
_entity.id
_entity.type
_entity.pdbx_description
1 polymer ?
#
loop_
_entity_poly.entity_id
_entity_poly.type
_entity_poly.pdbx_seq_one_letter_code
_entity_poly.pdbx_strand_id
1 'polypeptide(L)'
;ALLKNNQAGEAIKWINKVRNRSNAVSITEAELTAGGVDFILDERSRELLSEEERRHTLIRVSQEKGGDERDVNNYFKRRMRQLNEIAGREARGMNSYDTPVLFPIPQEFIDSNTGRQLENNPGYL
;
A
#
# COMPACT_ATOMS: atom_id res chain seq x y z
N ALA A 1 -0.76 -8.36 -12.58
CA ALA A 1 -1.50 -9.26 -13.48
C ALA A 1 -0.72 -10.57 -13.71
N LEU A 2 0.46 -10.55 -14.38
CA LEU A 2 1.19 -11.79 -14.78
C LEU A 2 1.49 -12.72 -13.59
N LEU A 3 2.02 -12.16 -12.47
CA LEU A 3 2.32 -12.97 -11.30
C LEU A 3 1.07 -13.60 -10.68
N LYS A 4 -0.06 -12.87 -10.63
CA LYS A 4 -1.35 -13.41 -10.16
C LYS A 4 -1.90 -14.51 -11.07
N ASN A 5 -1.49 -14.55 -12.33
CA ASN A 5 -1.86 -15.56 -13.32
C ASN A 5 -0.83 -16.71 -13.42
N ASN A 6 0.04 -16.86 -12.41
CA ASN A 6 1.10 -17.88 -12.39
C ASN A 6 2.09 -17.79 -13.57
N GLN A 7 2.29 -16.60 -14.13
CA GLN A 7 3.22 -16.33 -15.23
C GLN A 7 4.48 -15.59 -14.72
N ALA A 8 5.12 -16.14 -13.70
CA ALA A 8 6.29 -15.53 -13.07
C ALA A 8 7.46 -15.37 -14.05
N GLY A 9 7.71 -16.36 -14.91
CA GLY A 9 8.76 -16.31 -15.93
C GLY A 9 8.56 -15.20 -16.97
N GLU A 10 7.32 -14.84 -17.29
CA GLU A 10 7.04 -13.70 -18.16
C GLU A 10 7.13 -12.37 -17.38
N ALA A 11 6.62 -12.35 -16.15
CA ALA A 11 6.68 -11.19 -15.30
C ALA A 11 8.12 -10.70 -15.05
N ILE A 12 9.05 -11.63 -14.83
CA ILE A 12 10.45 -11.30 -14.55
C ILE A 12 11.16 -10.65 -15.73
N LYS A 13 10.82 -11.02 -16.97
CA LYS A 13 11.39 -10.37 -18.17
C LYS A 13 11.11 -8.87 -18.17
N TRP A 14 9.86 -8.50 -17.85
CA TRP A 14 9.46 -7.10 -17.81
C TRP A 14 10.07 -6.36 -16.63
N ILE A 15 10.12 -6.96 -15.45
CA ILE A 15 10.75 -6.36 -14.26
C ILE A 15 12.24 -6.10 -14.53
N ASN A 16 12.96 -7.11 -15.03
CA ASN A 16 14.38 -6.97 -15.32
C ASN A 16 14.65 -5.97 -16.44
N LYS A 17 13.76 -5.81 -17.42
CA LYS A 17 13.87 -4.77 -18.43
C LYS A 17 13.86 -3.37 -17.81
N VAL A 18 12.99 -3.13 -16.83
CA VAL A 18 12.93 -1.86 -16.09
C VAL A 18 14.18 -1.68 -15.23
N ARG A 19 14.56 -2.71 -14.45
CA ARG A 19 15.73 -2.67 -13.56
C ARG A 19 17.03 -2.41 -14.33
N ASN A 20 17.24 -3.08 -15.46
CA ASN A 20 18.43 -2.92 -16.30
C ASN A 20 18.53 -1.52 -16.89
N ARG A 21 17.43 -0.87 -17.20
CA ARG A 21 17.42 0.54 -17.65
C ARG A 21 18.03 1.47 -16.59
N SER A 22 17.79 1.16 -15.31
CA SER A 22 18.28 1.94 -14.16
C SER A 22 19.61 1.40 -13.58
N ASN A 23 20.31 0.51 -14.30
CA ASN A 23 21.53 -0.18 -13.84
C ASN A 23 21.35 -0.96 -12.52
N ALA A 24 20.11 -1.34 -12.19
CA ALA A 24 19.84 -2.17 -11.03
C ALA A 24 20.09 -3.65 -11.37
N VAL A 25 20.53 -4.41 -10.36
CA VAL A 25 20.79 -5.85 -10.52
C VAL A 25 19.50 -6.58 -10.90
N SER A 26 19.59 -7.45 -11.91
CA SER A 26 18.49 -8.33 -12.30
C SER A 26 18.14 -9.29 -11.19
N ILE A 27 16.86 -9.61 -11.06
CA ILE A 27 16.35 -10.58 -10.09
C ILE A 27 16.02 -11.91 -10.78
N THR A 28 15.97 -12.98 -9.97
CA THR A 28 15.59 -14.31 -10.40
C THR A 28 14.08 -14.54 -10.24
N GLU A 29 13.56 -15.57 -10.93
CA GLU A 29 12.17 -15.97 -10.78
C GLU A 29 11.86 -16.45 -9.34
N ALA A 30 12.84 -17.09 -8.68
CA ALA A 30 12.70 -17.52 -7.30
C ALA A 30 12.53 -16.33 -6.34
N GLU A 31 13.32 -15.28 -6.50
CA GLU A 31 13.20 -14.05 -5.72
C GLU A 31 11.86 -13.34 -5.96
N LEU A 32 11.42 -13.27 -7.21
CA LEU A 32 10.11 -12.70 -7.53
C LEU A 32 8.97 -13.51 -6.90
N THR A 33 9.04 -14.82 -6.96
CA THR A 33 8.03 -15.72 -6.39
C THR A 33 7.99 -15.64 -4.87
N ALA A 34 9.16 -15.61 -4.22
CA ALA A 34 9.26 -15.44 -2.78
C ALA A 34 8.73 -14.10 -2.28
N GLY A 35 9.04 -13.01 -2.99
CA GLY A 35 8.59 -11.66 -2.64
C GLY A 35 7.13 -11.39 -3.04
N GLY A 36 6.62 -12.12 -4.01
CA GLY A 36 5.23 -12.05 -4.45
C GLY A 36 4.78 -10.66 -4.90
N VAL A 37 3.54 -10.33 -4.59
CA VAL A 37 2.94 -9.02 -4.92
C VAL A 37 3.65 -7.89 -4.18
N ASP A 38 4.13 -8.12 -2.97
CA ASP A 38 4.82 -7.11 -2.16
C ASP A 38 6.09 -6.64 -2.85
N PHE A 39 6.87 -7.56 -3.43
CA PHE A 39 8.04 -7.22 -4.22
C PHE A 39 7.70 -6.29 -5.40
N ILE A 40 6.66 -6.64 -6.17
CA ILE A 40 6.22 -5.82 -7.30
C ILE A 40 5.78 -4.42 -6.85
N LEU A 41 5.08 -4.32 -5.73
CA LEU A 41 4.65 -3.03 -5.19
C LEU A 41 5.84 -2.18 -4.73
N ASP A 42 6.90 -2.80 -4.20
CA ASP A 42 8.11 -2.09 -3.81
C ASP A 42 8.91 -1.62 -5.03
N GLU A 43 9.02 -2.44 -6.08
CA GLU A 43 9.62 -1.99 -7.35
C GLU A 43 8.84 -0.83 -7.98
N ARG A 44 7.50 -0.92 -7.99
CA ARG A 44 6.65 0.18 -8.48
C ARG A 44 6.88 1.47 -7.72
N SER A 45 7.04 1.39 -6.40
CA SER A 45 7.26 2.61 -5.61
C SER A 45 8.62 3.26 -5.84
N ARG A 46 9.63 2.47 -6.23
CA ARG A 46 10.94 3.00 -6.64
C ARG A 46 10.89 3.65 -8.02
N GLU A 47 10.23 2.98 -8.96
CA GLU A 47 10.14 3.44 -10.35
C GLU A 47 9.22 4.65 -10.51
N LEU A 48 8.11 4.67 -9.80
CA LEU A 48 7.06 5.69 -9.91
C LEU A 48 7.08 6.67 -8.74
N LEU A 49 8.26 7.00 -8.24
CA LEU A 49 8.43 7.98 -7.16
C LEU A 49 7.83 9.32 -7.58
N SER A 50 6.88 9.82 -6.79
CA SER A 50 6.11 11.05 -7.04
C SER A 50 5.11 11.00 -8.21
N GLU A 51 5.01 9.88 -8.94
CA GLU A 51 4.06 9.71 -10.03
C GLU A 51 2.83 8.90 -9.61
N GLU A 52 3.01 7.94 -8.70
CA GLU A 52 1.93 7.07 -8.20
C GLU A 52 1.60 7.37 -6.74
N GLU A 53 0.32 7.57 -6.44
CA GLU A 53 -0.17 7.56 -5.07
C GLU A 53 -0.19 6.14 -4.51
N ARG A 54 0.91 5.75 -3.86
CA ARG A 54 1.09 4.43 -3.25
C ARG A 54 -0.04 4.06 -2.28
N ARG A 55 -0.61 5.04 -1.58
CA ARG A 55 -1.72 4.83 -0.66
C ARG A 55 -2.90 4.15 -1.35
N HIS A 56 -3.34 4.67 -2.49
CA HIS A 56 -4.47 4.11 -3.25
C HIS A 56 -4.19 2.68 -3.74
N THR A 57 -2.97 2.43 -4.18
CA THR A 57 -2.55 1.09 -4.61
C THR A 57 -2.59 0.10 -3.45
N LEU A 58 -2.10 0.47 -2.26
CA LEU A 58 -2.11 -0.38 -1.08
C LEU A 58 -3.54 -0.64 -0.56
N ILE A 59 -4.42 0.38 -0.57
CA ILE A 59 -5.83 0.24 -0.19
C ILE A 59 -6.53 -0.74 -1.14
N ARG A 60 -6.36 -0.58 -2.45
CA ARG A 60 -6.95 -1.49 -3.44
C ARG A 60 -6.51 -2.94 -3.24
N VAL A 61 -5.22 -3.18 -3.00
CA VAL A 61 -4.71 -4.53 -2.73
C VAL A 61 -5.25 -5.07 -1.41
N SER A 62 -5.43 -4.20 -0.40
CA SER A 62 -6.05 -4.59 0.87
C SER A 62 -7.49 -5.06 0.67
N GLN A 63 -8.28 -4.33 -0.12
CA GLN A 63 -9.67 -4.71 -0.46
C GLN A 63 -9.73 -6.03 -1.23
N GLU A 64 -8.85 -6.24 -2.22
CA GLU A 64 -8.76 -7.51 -2.94
C GLU A 64 -8.45 -8.72 -2.03
N LYS A 65 -7.77 -8.48 -0.90
CA LYS A 65 -7.46 -9.50 0.11
C LYS A 65 -8.56 -9.64 1.19
N GLY A 66 -9.71 -9.02 1.00
CA GLY A 66 -10.81 -9.04 1.96
C GLY A 66 -10.53 -8.23 3.22
N GLY A 67 -9.70 -7.19 3.13
CA GLY A 67 -9.33 -6.35 4.27
C GLY A 67 -10.48 -5.51 4.78
N ASP A 68 -10.98 -5.83 5.98
CA ASP A 68 -11.85 -4.95 6.75
C ASP A 68 -11.04 -3.73 7.22
N GLU A 69 -11.57 -2.54 7.03
CA GLU A 69 -10.94 -1.28 7.47
C GLU A 69 -10.80 -1.20 9.00
N ARG A 70 -11.64 -1.93 9.73
CA ARG A 70 -11.60 -2.04 11.19
C ARG A 70 -10.53 -3.01 11.68
N ASP A 71 -10.08 -3.92 10.83
CA ASP A 71 -9.01 -4.85 11.19
C ASP A 71 -7.68 -4.12 11.26
N VAL A 72 -7.08 -4.06 12.44
CA VAL A 72 -5.75 -3.47 12.69
C VAL A 72 -4.63 -4.19 11.93
N ASN A 73 -4.86 -5.41 11.50
CA ASN A 73 -3.91 -6.23 10.75
C ASN A 73 -4.22 -6.33 9.25
N ASN A 74 -5.14 -5.49 8.74
CA ASN A 74 -5.39 -5.50 7.30
C ASN A 74 -4.11 -5.20 6.52
N TYR A 75 -4.07 -5.61 5.26
CA TYR A 75 -2.87 -5.51 4.43
C TYR A 75 -2.33 -4.08 4.36
N PHE A 76 -3.19 -3.09 4.16
CA PHE A 76 -2.78 -1.68 4.09
C PHE A 76 -2.08 -1.21 5.37
N LYS A 77 -2.72 -1.41 6.53
CA LYS A 77 -2.17 -1.00 7.83
C LYS A 77 -0.85 -1.70 8.15
N ARG A 78 -0.76 -3.00 7.85
CA ARG A 78 0.47 -3.77 8.01
C ARG A 78 1.62 -3.22 7.15
N ARG A 79 1.35 -2.88 5.89
CA ARG A 79 2.37 -2.31 4.99
C ARG A 79 2.77 -0.91 5.42
N MET A 80 1.86 -0.09 5.91
CA MET A 80 2.17 1.24 6.43
C MET A 80 3.06 1.16 7.68
N ARG A 81 2.81 0.22 8.60
CA ARG A 81 3.69 -0.04 9.73
C ARG A 81 5.12 -0.38 9.29
N GLN A 82 5.28 -1.35 8.41
CA GLN A 82 6.58 -1.75 7.88
C GLN A 82 7.34 -0.56 7.26
N LEU A 83 6.67 0.28 6.49
CA LEU A 83 7.28 1.46 5.89
C LEU A 83 7.70 2.50 6.95
N ASN A 84 6.92 2.65 8.02
CA ASN A 84 7.23 3.56 9.09
C ASN A 84 8.38 3.05 9.98
N GLU A 85 8.44 1.76 10.24
CA GLU A 85 9.58 1.12 10.91
C GLU A 85 10.88 1.36 10.14
N ILE A 86 10.89 1.07 8.83
CA ILE A 86 12.04 1.32 7.95
C ILE A 86 12.46 2.80 7.96
N ALA A 87 11.48 3.71 7.96
CA ALA A 87 11.74 5.15 7.99
C ALA A 87 12.14 5.69 9.37
N GLY A 88 12.16 4.85 10.41
CA GLY A 88 12.44 5.26 11.78
C GLY A 88 11.43 6.26 12.35
N ARG A 89 10.21 6.30 11.83
CA ARG A 89 9.18 7.28 12.25
C ARG A 89 8.69 7.01 13.66
N GLU A 90 8.61 5.76 14.06
CA GLU A 90 8.21 5.37 15.42
C GLU A 90 9.19 5.86 16.48
N ALA A 91 10.50 5.78 16.19
CA ALA A 91 11.54 6.33 17.05
C ALA A 91 11.44 7.85 17.21
N ARG A 92 10.73 8.54 16.32
CA ARG A 92 10.47 9.98 16.38
C ARG A 92 9.09 10.32 16.96
N GLY A 93 8.42 9.38 17.61
CA GLY A 93 7.11 9.57 18.22
C GLY A 93 5.93 9.61 17.24
N MET A 94 6.14 9.19 16.01
CA MET A 94 5.07 9.10 15.01
C MET A 94 4.45 7.70 15.06
N ASN A 95 3.35 7.55 15.78
CA ASN A 95 2.61 6.30 15.80
C ASN A 95 1.98 6.00 14.44
N SER A 96 2.33 4.84 13.88
CA SER A 96 1.76 4.33 12.63
C SER A 96 0.59 3.37 12.83
N TYR A 97 0.33 3.02 14.10
CA TYR A 97 -0.63 1.96 14.43
C TYR A 97 -2.06 2.29 14.01
N ASP A 98 -2.37 3.57 13.96
CA ASP A 98 -3.71 4.07 13.70
C ASP A 98 -3.83 4.82 12.38
N THR A 99 -3.00 4.50 11.39
CA THR A 99 -3.15 5.12 10.06
C THR A 99 -4.52 4.76 9.47
N PRO A 100 -5.48 5.68 9.43
CA PRO A 100 -6.80 5.40 8.90
C PRO A 100 -6.71 5.06 7.41
N VAL A 101 -7.57 4.15 6.96
CA VAL A 101 -7.64 3.76 5.55
C VAL A 101 -8.25 4.88 4.71
N LEU A 102 -9.30 5.48 5.22
CA LEU A 102 -9.99 6.60 4.59
C LEU A 102 -9.53 7.94 5.16
N PHE A 103 -9.71 9.01 4.41
CA PHE A 103 -9.51 10.36 4.91
C PHE A 103 -10.68 10.79 5.80
N PRO A 104 -10.48 11.78 6.71
CA PRO A 104 -11.59 12.29 7.51
C PRO A 104 -12.62 12.97 6.61
N ILE A 105 -13.88 12.86 7.01
CA ILE A 105 -14.95 13.69 6.45
C ILE A 105 -14.80 15.08 7.10
N PRO A 106 -14.70 16.17 6.31
CA PRO A 106 -14.62 17.50 6.89
C PRO A 106 -15.80 17.78 7.81
N GLN A 107 -15.53 18.37 8.98
CA GLN A 107 -16.55 18.60 10.02
C GLN A 107 -17.74 19.40 9.51
N GLU A 108 -17.50 20.39 8.64
CA GLU A 108 -18.56 21.18 8.02
C GLU A 108 -19.59 20.35 7.24
N PHE A 109 -19.16 19.24 6.62
CA PHE A 109 -20.07 18.31 5.94
C PHE A 109 -20.90 17.49 6.94
N ILE A 110 -20.28 17.10 8.06
CA ILE A 110 -20.98 16.38 9.12
C ILE A 110 -22.05 17.29 9.74
N ASP A 111 -21.68 18.50 10.08
CA ASP A 111 -22.55 19.48 10.75
C ASP A 111 -23.69 19.99 9.85
N SER A 112 -23.44 20.09 8.55
CA SER A 112 -24.46 20.52 7.59
C SER A 112 -25.52 19.47 7.26
N ASN A 113 -25.28 18.21 7.63
CA ASN A 113 -26.23 17.13 7.39
C ASN A 113 -27.28 17.06 8.48
N THR A 114 -28.41 17.75 8.26
CA THR A 114 -29.52 17.79 9.21
C THR A 114 -30.47 16.58 9.12
N GLY A 115 -30.35 15.78 8.05
CA GLY A 115 -31.25 14.65 7.81
C GLY A 115 -30.87 13.36 8.55
N ARG A 116 -29.61 13.17 8.87
CA ARG A 116 -29.08 12.01 9.56
C ARG A 116 -27.77 12.37 10.25
N GLN A 117 -27.59 11.89 11.48
CA GLN A 117 -26.31 12.01 12.14
C GLN A 117 -25.25 11.21 11.35
N LEU A 118 -24.24 11.91 10.83
CA LEU A 118 -23.09 11.31 10.19
C LEU A 118 -21.97 11.15 11.23
N GLU A 119 -21.35 10.00 11.19
CA GLU A 119 -20.12 9.75 11.94
C GLU A 119 -18.93 9.89 10.97
N ASN A 120 -17.79 10.27 11.51
CA ASN A 120 -16.57 10.34 10.72
C ASN A 120 -16.07 8.93 10.33
N ASN A 121 -15.15 8.86 9.38
CA ASN A 121 -14.54 7.59 9.01
C ASN A 121 -13.76 6.98 10.21
N PRO A 122 -13.66 5.64 10.29
CA PRO A 122 -12.95 4.97 11.37
C PRO A 122 -11.54 5.52 11.58
N GLY A 123 -11.19 5.83 12.84
CA GLY A 123 -9.89 6.39 13.21
C GLY A 123 -9.87 7.92 13.36
N TYR A 124 -11.01 8.59 13.18
CA TYR A 124 -11.20 10.01 13.48
C TYR A 124 -12.31 10.20 14.52
N LEU A 125 -12.10 11.16 15.43
CA LEU A 125 -13.08 11.56 16.46
C LEU A 125 -14.00 12.63 15.88
#